data_7cdd5d4b31a1b9ecc276878bc671d2c5
#
_entry.id   7cdd5d4b31a1b9ecc276878bc671d2c5
#
_cell.length_a   1.000
_cell.length_b   1.000
_cell.length_c   1.000
_cell.angle_alpha   90.00
_cell.angle_beta   90.00
_cell.angle_gamma   90.00
#
_symmetry.space_group_name_H-M   'P 1'
#
loop_
_entity.id
_entity.type
_entity.pdbx_description
1 polymer ?
#
loop_
_entity_poly.entity_id
_entity_poly.type
_entity_poly.pdbx_seq_one_letter_code
_entity_poly.pdbx_strand_id
1 'polypeptide(L)'
;MTSKIKRGVSLYSFQEEMFLGKMTVEDCVAFGAQIGAPGIEILPEQNMPTFPNISDAQVGEWRDMLARHGAHFTCYDMFLDTKRRKDRLMTDEEQVESIHRDLILCNRLGIRNMRILIFVRPDILEKCVPMAEKLDVHMGVEVHAPWHLEHAWILRTIEVADRLGTKHLGILPDMGIFMKHYPPAFRARFERQGARPEVCDFIVEQHEQKVMCEYTIFEVAVKMQGNKAEVAMAETLRHAPYANPKRIGDYAPYFRHIQAKFYEMNEDCTDPAIAYDEVIPALVKAGWEGTLSSEYEGNRWIQDVHEVDSREQVRRQHVMFERLIAQAEAA
;
A
#
# COMPACT_ATOMS: atom_id res chain seq x y z
N MET A 1 -0.06 -15.28 23.59
CA MET A 1 -0.07 -16.05 22.29
C MET A 1 0.92 -15.36 21.36
N THR A 2 1.77 -16.09 20.69
CA THR A 2 2.71 -15.50 19.71
C THR A 2 1.88 -14.97 18.54
N SER A 3 2.11 -13.72 18.12
CA SER A 3 1.43 -13.11 16.99
C SER A 3 1.68 -13.91 15.72
N LYS A 4 0.66 -14.01 14.91
CA LYS A 4 0.74 -14.63 13.59
C LYS A 4 0.92 -13.59 12.48
N ILE A 5 1.17 -12.33 12.85
CA ILE A 5 1.50 -11.25 11.91
C ILE A 5 2.90 -11.51 11.36
N LYS A 6 2.97 -11.62 10.05
CA LYS A 6 4.21 -11.81 9.29
C LYS A 6 4.69 -10.46 8.76
N ARG A 7 5.97 -10.38 8.39
CA ARG A 7 6.58 -9.19 7.80
C ARG A 7 7.01 -9.47 6.37
N GLY A 8 6.85 -8.48 5.53
CA GLY A 8 7.26 -8.52 4.13
C GLY A 8 7.67 -7.16 3.61
N VAL A 9 8.18 -7.12 2.40
CA VAL A 9 8.53 -5.89 1.69
C VAL A 9 7.89 -5.89 0.32
N SER A 10 7.25 -4.79 -0.06
CA SER A 10 6.89 -4.53 -1.44
C SER A 10 8.12 -4.05 -2.19
N LEU A 11 8.38 -4.64 -3.36
CA LEU A 11 9.48 -4.20 -4.23
C LEU A 11 9.27 -2.76 -4.71
N TYR A 12 8.05 -2.24 -4.59
CA TYR A 12 7.75 -0.83 -4.82
C TYR A 12 8.57 0.11 -3.93
N SER A 13 8.91 -0.31 -2.71
CA SER A 13 9.76 0.46 -1.79
C SER A 13 11.13 0.83 -2.36
N PHE A 14 11.65 0.02 -3.30
CA PHE A 14 13.01 0.15 -3.84
C PHE A 14 13.03 0.62 -5.30
N GLN A 15 11.92 1.18 -5.78
CA GLN A 15 11.81 1.55 -7.20
C GLN A 15 12.88 2.56 -7.64
N GLU A 16 13.30 3.47 -6.76
CA GLU A 16 14.35 4.44 -7.10
C GLU A 16 15.73 3.78 -7.21
N GLU A 17 16.08 2.94 -6.24
CA GLU A 17 17.36 2.21 -6.27
C GLU A 17 17.42 1.27 -7.47
N MET A 18 16.31 0.60 -7.80
CA MET A 18 16.25 -0.25 -9.01
C MET A 18 16.34 0.59 -10.29
N PHE A 19 15.63 1.71 -10.37
CA PHE A 19 15.68 2.61 -11.52
C PHE A 19 17.07 3.19 -11.76
N LEU A 20 17.78 3.56 -10.69
CA LEU A 20 19.16 4.07 -10.74
C LEU A 20 20.22 2.96 -10.90
N GLY A 21 19.83 1.69 -10.96
CA GLY A 21 20.73 0.56 -11.06
C GLY A 21 21.58 0.30 -9.82
N LYS A 22 21.18 0.83 -8.65
CA LYS A 22 21.86 0.63 -7.36
C LYS A 22 21.50 -0.72 -6.73
N MET A 23 20.32 -1.26 -7.04
CA MET A 23 19.84 -2.57 -6.61
C MET A 23 19.22 -3.31 -7.79
N THR A 24 19.45 -4.61 -7.84
CA THR A 24 18.68 -5.54 -8.65
C THR A 24 17.45 -6.02 -7.89
N VAL A 25 16.52 -6.66 -8.58
CA VAL A 25 15.37 -7.33 -7.93
C VAL A 25 15.86 -8.35 -6.89
N GLU A 26 16.93 -9.10 -7.21
CA GLU A 26 17.51 -10.08 -6.28
C GLU A 26 18.12 -9.42 -5.04
N ASP A 27 18.77 -8.26 -5.17
CA ASP A 27 19.28 -7.49 -4.03
C ASP A 27 18.13 -7.04 -3.11
N CYS A 28 16.98 -6.66 -3.67
CA CYS A 28 15.80 -6.27 -2.88
C CYS A 28 15.23 -7.47 -2.10
N VAL A 29 15.15 -8.64 -2.74
CA VAL A 29 14.72 -9.89 -2.10
C VAL A 29 15.68 -10.30 -0.97
N ALA A 30 16.99 -10.27 -1.26
CA ALA A 30 18.03 -10.59 -0.27
C ALA A 30 17.97 -9.65 0.95
N PHE A 31 17.78 -8.35 0.71
CA PHE A 31 17.63 -7.35 1.76
C PHE A 31 16.38 -7.62 2.62
N GLY A 32 15.22 -7.88 2.04
CA GLY A 32 14.01 -8.25 2.78
C GLY A 32 14.24 -9.44 3.71
N ALA A 33 14.87 -10.50 3.20
CA ALA A 33 15.22 -11.67 4.00
C ALA A 33 16.22 -11.33 5.14
N GLN A 34 17.23 -10.51 4.85
CA GLN A 34 18.24 -10.09 5.82
C GLN A 34 17.65 -9.33 7.02
N ILE A 35 16.65 -8.50 6.81
CA ILE A 35 15.99 -7.75 7.89
C ILE A 35 14.85 -8.55 8.57
N GLY A 36 14.74 -9.86 8.29
CA GLY A 36 13.70 -10.71 8.86
C GLY A 36 12.30 -10.47 8.30
N ALA A 37 12.20 -9.95 7.09
CA ALA A 37 10.96 -9.72 6.33
C ALA A 37 10.99 -10.48 4.99
N PRO A 38 10.98 -11.83 5.03
CA PRO A 38 11.15 -12.66 3.84
C PRO A 38 9.92 -12.71 2.92
N GLY A 39 8.82 -12.08 3.29
CA GLY A 39 7.63 -11.93 2.47
C GLY A 39 7.85 -10.90 1.36
N ILE A 40 7.64 -11.27 0.10
CA ILE A 40 7.86 -10.39 -1.05
C ILE A 40 6.54 -10.09 -1.74
N GLU A 41 6.24 -8.81 -1.87
CA GLU A 41 5.15 -8.28 -2.67
C GLU A 41 5.71 -7.72 -3.98
N ILE A 42 5.07 -8.06 -5.10
CA ILE A 42 5.56 -7.70 -6.44
C ILE A 42 4.53 -6.91 -7.25
N LEU A 43 5.05 -6.01 -8.09
CA LEU A 43 4.33 -5.36 -9.19
C LEU A 43 4.84 -5.96 -10.50
N PRO A 44 4.12 -6.89 -11.14
CA PRO A 44 4.64 -7.62 -12.30
C PRO A 44 5.06 -6.72 -13.45
N GLU A 45 4.34 -5.63 -13.69
CA GLU A 45 4.67 -4.64 -14.74
C GLU A 45 6.04 -4.00 -14.54
N GLN A 46 6.48 -3.85 -13.28
CA GLN A 46 7.77 -3.24 -12.94
C GLN A 46 8.87 -4.29 -12.74
N ASN A 47 8.52 -5.45 -12.21
CA ASN A 47 9.50 -6.43 -11.75
C ASN A 47 9.71 -7.59 -12.73
N MET A 48 8.81 -7.81 -13.70
CA MET A 48 8.88 -8.90 -14.67
C MET A 48 8.93 -8.34 -16.11
N PRO A 49 10.12 -8.21 -16.72
CA PRO A 49 10.29 -7.51 -18.01
C PRO A 49 9.43 -8.02 -19.15
N THR A 50 9.04 -9.31 -19.13
CA THR A 50 8.22 -9.94 -20.18
C THR A 50 6.73 -9.96 -19.86
N PHE A 51 6.30 -9.37 -18.75
CA PHE A 51 4.88 -9.28 -18.41
C PHE A 51 4.06 -8.67 -19.57
N PRO A 52 2.89 -9.22 -19.93
CA PRO A 52 2.18 -10.33 -19.26
C PRO A 52 2.55 -11.74 -19.74
N ASN A 53 3.54 -11.89 -20.62
CA ASN A 53 3.89 -13.16 -21.28
C ASN A 53 5.01 -13.90 -20.51
N ILE A 54 4.76 -14.21 -19.23
CA ILE A 54 5.73 -14.88 -18.35
C ILE A 54 5.80 -16.38 -18.69
N SER A 55 6.98 -16.86 -19.10
CA SER A 55 7.23 -18.28 -19.38
C SER A 55 7.36 -19.12 -18.09
N ASP A 56 7.25 -20.46 -18.21
CA ASP A 56 7.48 -21.35 -17.08
C ASP A 56 8.94 -21.32 -16.60
N ALA A 57 9.89 -21.09 -17.50
CA ALA A 57 11.29 -20.91 -17.14
C ALA A 57 11.46 -19.69 -16.22
N GLN A 58 10.85 -18.54 -16.56
CA GLN A 58 10.90 -17.34 -15.72
C GLN A 58 10.19 -17.52 -14.37
N VAL A 59 9.09 -18.27 -14.32
CA VAL A 59 8.48 -18.67 -13.06
C VAL A 59 9.44 -19.51 -12.22
N GLY A 60 10.19 -20.42 -12.86
CA GLY A 60 11.24 -21.21 -12.22
C GLY A 60 12.35 -20.34 -11.64
N GLU A 61 12.88 -19.40 -12.44
CA GLU A 61 13.93 -18.45 -12.04
C GLU A 61 13.52 -17.64 -10.77
N TRP A 62 12.27 -17.15 -10.73
CA TRP A 62 11.75 -16.46 -9.56
C TRP A 62 11.67 -17.36 -8.33
N ARG A 63 11.20 -18.60 -8.47
CA ARG A 63 11.13 -19.56 -7.36
C ARG A 63 12.52 -19.90 -6.82
N ASP A 64 13.48 -20.12 -7.72
CA ASP A 64 14.87 -20.42 -7.35
C ASP A 64 15.53 -19.23 -6.65
N MET A 65 15.30 -18.01 -7.13
CA MET A 65 15.78 -16.78 -6.50
C MET A 65 15.23 -16.63 -5.07
N LEU A 66 13.91 -16.76 -4.89
CA LEU A 66 13.30 -16.69 -3.56
C LEU A 66 13.84 -17.77 -2.63
N ALA A 67 13.98 -19.03 -3.13
CA ALA A 67 14.49 -20.12 -2.34
C ALA A 67 15.94 -19.91 -1.87
N ARG A 68 16.82 -19.34 -2.74
CA ARG A 68 18.21 -19.00 -2.36
C ARG A 68 18.29 -18.09 -1.15
N HIS A 69 17.31 -17.19 -0.98
CA HIS A 69 17.28 -16.19 0.11
C HIS A 69 16.32 -16.58 1.25
N GLY A 70 15.68 -17.75 1.19
CA GLY A 70 14.65 -18.14 2.17
C GLY A 70 13.42 -17.23 2.16
N ALA A 71 13.19 -16.56 1.05
CA ALA A 71 12.06 -15.66 0.83
C ALA A 71 10.86 -16.38 0.17
N HIS A 72 9.71 -15.75 0.19
CA HIS A 72 8.49 -16.25 -0.46
C HIS A 72 7.59 -15.09 -0.89
N PHE A 73 6.81 -15.30 -1.90
CA PHE A 73 5.80 -14.32 -2.30
C PHE A 73 4.67 -14.20 -1.27
N THR A 74 4.18 -12.97 -1.05
CA THR A 74 3.03 -12.68 -0.18
C THR A 74 1.89 -11.99 -0.90
N CYS A 75 2.18 -11.12 -1.88
CA CYS A 75 1.19 -10.39 -2.63
C CYS A 75 1.63 -10.12 -4.07
N TYR A 76 0.66 -10.02 -4.93
CA TYR A 76 0.76 -9.64 -6.34
C TYR A 76 -0.06 -8.37 -6.55
N ASP A 77 0.56 -7.29 -6.95
CA ASP A 77 -0.12 -6.03 -7.21
C ASP A 77 -0.60 -5.98 -8.66
N MET A 78 -1.90 -6.14 -8.82
CA MET A 78 -2.54 -6.10 -10.13
C MET A 78 -2.84 -4.65 -10.53
N PHE A 79 -2.45 -4.30 -11.73
CA PHE A 79 -2.79 -3.02 -12.35
C PHE A 79 -3.73 -3.23 -13.54
N LEU A 80 -4.96 -2.70 -13.43
CA LEU A 80 -5.94 -2.76 -14.50
C LEU A 80 -5.91 -1.45 -15.31
N ASP A 81 -5.17 -1.44 -16.43
CA ASP A 81 -5.19 -0.32 -17.36
C ASP A 81 -6.43 -0.37 -18.26
N THR A 82 -7.49 0.27 -17.83
CA THR A 82 -8.74 0.34 -18.61
C THR A 82 -8.61 1.16 -19.88
N LYS A 83 -7.53 1.93 -20.06
CA LYS A 83 -7.24 2.79 -21.22
C LYS A 83 -6.30 2.17 -22.24
N ARG A 84 -6.09 0.86 -22.22
CA ARG A 84 -5.20 0.14 -23.17
C ARG A 84 -5.53 0.38 -24.65
N ARG A 85 -6.79 0.68 -24.95
CA ARG A 85 -7.24 1.00 -26.31
C ARG A 85 -7.18 2.50 -26.55
N LYS A 86 -6.81 2.89 -27.78
CA LYS A 86 -6.74 4.32 -28.15
C LYS A 86 -8.12 4.95 -28.33
N ASP A 87 -9.09 4.15 -28.71
CA ASP A 87 -10.44 4.57 -29.18
C ASP A 87 -11.55 4.40 -28.13
N ARG A 88 -11.32 3.58 -27.10
CA ARG A 88 -12.29 3.29 -26.07
C ARG A 88 -11.69 2.73 -24.79
N LEU A 89 -12.46 2.73 -23.71
CA LEU A 89 -12.13 1.97 -22.51
C LEU A 89 -12.31 0.45 -22.74
N MET A 90 -11.71 -0.36 -21.90
CA MET A 90 -11.94 -1.80 -21.86
C MET A 90 -13.41 -2.10 -21.57
N THR A 91 -13.96 -3.10 -22.28
CA THR A 91 -15.29 -3.65 -21.90
C THR A 91 -15.22 -4.41 -20.58
N ASP A 92 -16.37 -4.73 -20.01
CA ASP A 92 -16.44 -5.53 -18.79
C ASP A 92 -15.78 -6.92 -18.97
N GLU A 93 -16.00 -7.54 -20.13
CA GLU A 93 -15.41 -8.84 -20.47
C GLU A 93 -13.89 -8.74 -20.57
N GLU A 94 -13.35 -7.71 -21.21
CA GLU A 94 -11.90 -7.47 -21.29
C GLU A 94 -11.28 -7.23 -19.91
N GLN A 95 -11.99 -6.55 -18.99
CA GLN A 95 -11.54 -6.37 -17.61
C GLN A 95 -11.49 -7.71 -16.87
N VAL A 96 -12.55 -8.52 -16.97
CA VAL A 96 -12.60 -9.87 -16.38
C VAL A 96 -11.48 -10.76 -16.93
N GLU A 97 -11.26 -10.77 -18.25
CA GLU A 97 -10.17 -11.54 -18.88
C GLU A 97 -8.78 -11.11 -18.36
N SER A 98 -8.58 -9.80 -18.17
CA SER A 98 -7.32 -9.29 -17.62
C SER A 98 -7.09 -9.77 -16.18
N ILE A 99 -8.13 -9.70 -15.33
CA ILE A 99 -8.07 -10.19 -13.95
C ILE A 99 -7.85 -11.71 -13.92
N HIS A 100 -8.54 -12.47 -14.77
CA HIS A 100 -8.34 -13.93 -14.88
C HIS A 100 -6.92 -14.30 -15.26
N ARG A 101 -6.30 -13.58 -16.21
CA ARG A 101 -4.89 -13.77 -16.58
C ARG A 101 -3.97 -13.60 -15.38
N ASP A 102 -4.20 -12.56 -14.57
CA ASP A 102 -3.36 -12.25 -13.42
C ASP A 102 -3.60 -13.24 -12.27
N LEU A 103 -4.83 -13.72 -12.06
CA LEU A 103 -5.13 -14.83 -11.14
C LEU A 103 -4.40 -16.13 -11.53
N ILE A 104 -4.33 -16.43 -12.83
CA ILE A 104 -3.57 -17.60 -13.33
C ILE A 104 -2.08 -17.42 -13.06
N LEU A 105 -1.53 -16.21 -13.27
CA LEU A 105 -0.12 -15.94 -12.97
C LEU A 105 0.17 -16.02 -11.47
N CYS A 106 -0.71 -15.49 -10.61
CA CYS A 106 -0.61 -15.67 -9.17
C CYS A 106 -0.50 -17.15 -8.78
N ASN A 107 -1.39 -17.98 -9.30
CA ASN A 107 -1.36 -19.42 -9.02
C ASN A 107 -0.06 -20.08 -9.52
N ARG A 108 0.41 -19.75 -10.73
CA ARG A 108 1.69 -20.24 -11.29
C ARG A 108 2.89 -19.84 -10.41
N LEU A 109 2.89 -18.63 -9.84
CA LEU A 109 3.94 -18.12 -8.93
C LEU A 109 3.78 -18.65 -7.49
N GLY A 110 2.64 -19.25 -7.15
CA GLY A 110 2.32 -19.68 -5.80
C GLY A 110 1.83 -18.56 -4.87
N ILE A 111 1.40 -17.45 -5.45
CA ILE A 111 0.88 -16.26 -4.71
C ILE A 111 -0.59 -16.51 -4.36
N ARG A 112 -0.97 -16.19 -3.11
CA ARG A 112 -2.34 -16.39 -2.60
C ARG A 112 -3.12 -15.11 -2.34
N ASN A 113 -2.47 -13.95 -2.47
CA ASN A 113 -3.12 -12.65 -2.32
C ASN A 113 -2.83 -11.82 -3.56
N MET A 114 -3.86 -11.22 -4.12
CA MET A 114 -3.75 -10.29 -5.24
C MET A 114 -4.39 -8.96 -4.83
N ARG A 115 -3.61 -7.89 -4.83
CA ARG A 115 -4.11 -6.54 -4.64
C ARG A 115 -4.82 -6.11 -5.91
N ILE A 116 -6.04 -5.63 -5.75
CA ILE A 116 -6.88 -5.07 -6.80
C ILE A 116 -6.92 -3.56 -6.62
N LEU A 117 -6.67 -2.81 -7.67
CA LEU A 117 -6.79 -1.37 -7.63
C LEU A 117 -8.18 -0.91 -7.21
N ILE A 118 -8.20 0.14 -6.40
CA ILE A 118 -9.38 0.74 -5.76
C ILE A 118 -10.55 1.05 -6.72
N PHE A 119 -10.28 1.33 -7.99
CA PHE A 119 -11.31 1.72 -8.96
C PHE A 119 -11.92 0.55 -9.76
N VAL A 120 -11.52 -0.70 -9.50
CA VAL A 120 -12.16 -1.86 -10.14
C VAL A 120 -13.53 -2.09 -9.52
N ARG A 121 -14.57 -2.09 -10.36
CA ARG A 121 -15.95 -2.17 -9.89
C ARG A 121 -16.26 -3.51 -9.20
N PRO A 122 -17.03 -3.50 -8.09
CA PRO A 122 -17.39 -4.74 -7.38
C PRO A 122 -18.14 -5.77 -8.24
N ASP A 123 -18.94 -5.34 -9.23
CA ASP A 123 -19.65 -6.24 -10.16
C ASP A 123 -18.71 -6.94 -11.17
N ILE A 124 -17.57 -6.34 -11.49
CA ILE A 124 -16.50 -6.98 -12.26
C ILE A 124 -15.82 -8.05 -11.40
N LEU A 125 -15.50 -7.69 -10.15
CA LEU A 125 -14.86 -8.63 -9.21
C LEU A 125 -15.75 -9.82 -8.90
N GLU A 126 -17.06 -9.62 -8.77
CA GLU A 126 -18.03 -10.70 -8.60
C GLU A 126 -17.92 -11.75 -9.71
N LYS A 127 -17.77 -11.32 -10.96
CA LYS A 127 -17.58 -12.22 -12.10
C LYS A 127 -16.27 -13.02 -12.05
N CYS A 128 -15.27 -12.50 -11.31
CA CYS A 128 -13.96 -13.13 -11.15
C CYS A 128 -13.87 -14.11 -9.97
N VAL A 129 -14.81 -14.05 -9.01
CA VAL A 129 -14.81 -14.92 -7.81
C VAL A 129 -14.67 -16.42 -8.14
N PRO A 130 -15.42 -17.00 -9.11
CA PRO A 130 -15.30 -18.44 -9.40
C PRO A 130 -13.88 -18.85 -9.82
N MET A 131 -13.16 -17.99 -10.54
CA MET A 131 -11.77 -18.24 -10.93
C MET A 131 -10.82 -18.09 -9.73
N ALA A 132 -11.03 -17.08 -8.90
CA ALA A 132 -10.25 -16.85 -7.68
C ALA A 132 -10.37 -18.04 -6.70
N GLU A 133 -11.58 -18.57 -6.50
CA GLU A 133 -11.83 -19.76 -5.71
C GLU A 133 -11.14 -21.01 -6.29
N LYS A 134 -11.29 -21.23 -7.59
CA LYS A 134 -10.65 -22.38 -8.28
C LYS A 134 -9.14 -22.36 -8.14
N LEU A 135 -8.51 -21.18 -8.16
CA LEU A 135 -7.06 -21.00 -8.09
C LEU A 135 -6.55 -20.75 -6.67
N ASP A 136 -7.45 -20.66 -5.68
CA ASP A 136 -7.16 -20.35 -4.29
C ASP A 136 -6.34 -19.05 -4.15
N VAL A 137 -6.82 -17.98 -4.79
CA VAL A 137 -6.23 -16.63 -4.72
C VAL A 137 -7.25 -15.65 -4.14
N HIS A 138 -6.90 -14.95 -3.07
CA HIS A 138 -7.72 -13.90 -2.48
C HIS A 138 -7.53 -12.59 -3.26
N MET A 139 -8.62 -12.03 -3.77
CA MET A 139 -8.69 -10.70 -4.38
C MET A 139 -8.99 -9.67 -3.30
N GLY A 140 -8.01 -8.85 -2.91
CA GLY A 140 -8.18 -7.76 -1.94
C GLY A 140 -8.25 -6.41 -2.64
N VAL A 141 -9.41 -5.73 -2.57
CA VAL A 141 -9.52 -4.36 -3.08
C VAL A 141 -8.73 -3.44 -2.17
N GLU A 142 -7.79 -2.71 -2.75
CA GLU A 142 -6.98 -1.74 -2.02
C GLU A 142 -7.85 -0.65 -1.40
N VAL A 143 -7.71 -0.45 -0.10
CA VAL A 143 -8.33 0.68 0.59
C VAL A 143 -7.31 1.80 0.68
N HIS A 144 -7.21 2.57 -0.40
CA HIS A 144 -6.26 3.66 -0.57
C HIS A 144 -6.94 5.03 -0.44
N ALA A 145 -6.23 6.01 0.11
CA ALA A 145 -6.68 7.40 0.13
C ALA A 145 -7.08 7.91 -1.28
N PRO A 146 -8.15 8.69 -1.43
CA PRO A 146 -8.94 9.38 -0.39
C PRO A 146 -10.01 8.51 0.29
N TRP A 147 -10.17 7.26 -0.10
CA TRP A 147 -11.17 6.37 0.48
C TRP A 147 -10.66 5.82 1.82
N HIS A 148 -11.58 5.27 2.59
CA HIS A 148 -11.30 4.67 3.90
C HIS A 148 -12.17 3.41 4.09
N LEU A 149 -11.99 2.68 5.17
CA LEU A 149 -12.68 1.40 5.41
C LEU A 149 -14.20 1.48 5.30
N GLU A 150 -14.80 2.62 5.65
CA GLU A 150 -16.26 2.83 5.63
C GLU A 150 -16.75 3.52 4.34
N HIS A 151 -15.89 3.65 3.31
CA HIS A 151 -16.31 4.21 2.04
C HIS A 151 -17.32 3.27 1.34
N ALA A 152 -18.36 3.83 0.73
CA ALA A 152 -19.45 3.05 0.14
C ALA A 152 -18.99 1.98 -0.86
N TRP A 153 -17.92 2.26 -1.63
CA TRP A 153 -17.33 1.32 -2.58
C TRP A 153 -16.68 0.12 -1.89
N ILE A 154 -15.98 0.36 -0.78
CA ILE A 154 -15.35 -0.68 0.03
C ILE A 154 -16.42 -1.55 0.69
N LEU A 155 -17.43 -0.92 1.31
CA LEU A 155 -18.56 -1.64 1.92
C LEU A 155 -19.31 -2.47 0.87
N ARG A 156 -19.48 -1.96 -0.35
CA ARG A 156 -20.09 -2.71 -1.45
C ARG A 156 -19.28 -3.96 -1.83
N THR A 157 -17.95 -3.88 -1.82
CA THR A 157 -17.10 -5.06 -2.07
C THR A 157 -17.29 -6.12 -0.99
N ILE A 158 -17.32 -5.71 0.28
CA ILE A 158 -17.58 -6.60 1.43
C ILE A 158 -18.98 -7.24 1.30
N GLU A 159 -19.99 -6.45 0.98
CA GLU A 159 -21.37 -6.92 0.76
C GLU A 159 -21.45 -8.00 -0.34
N VAL A 160 -20.69 -7.86 -1.43
CA VAL A 160 -20.59 -8.88 -2.47
C VAL A 160 -19.94 -10.16 -1.92
N ALA A 161 -18.84 -10.03 -1.17
CA ALA A 161 -18.16 -11.18 -0.57
C ALA A 161 -19.08 -11.95 0.40
N ASP A 162 -19.79 -11.24 1.27
CA ASP A 162 -20.73 -11.82 2.23
C ASP A 162 -21.91 -12.52 1.54
N ARG A 163 -22.49 -11.87 0.52
CA ARG A 163 -23.62 -12.43 -0.24
C ARG A 163 -23.23 -13.71 -0.97
N LEU A 164 -22.00 -13.80 -1.48
CA LEU A 164 -21.48 -15.00 -2.14
C LEU A 164 -20.96 -16.04 -1.15
N GLY A 165 -20.75 -15.68 0.12
CA GLY A 165 -20.15 -16.55 1.13
C GLY A 165 -18.69 -16.91 0.81
N THR A 166 -17.99 -16.06 0.06
CA THR A 166 -16.64 -16.32 -0.42
C THR A 166 -15.57 -15.75 0.51
N LYS A 167 -14.43 -16.45 0.60
CA LYS A 167 -13.20 -15.94 1.27
C LYS A 167 -12.14 -15.48 0.28
N HIS A 168 -12.48 -15.43 -1.01
CA HIS A 168 -11.56 -15.08 -2.08
C HIS A 168 -11.80 -13.67 -2.67
N LEU A 169 -12.72 -12.91 -2.05
CA LEU A 169 -12.93 -11.49 -2.29
C LEU A 169 -12.97 -10.77 -0.95
N GLY A 170 -12.33 -9.63 -0.87
CA GLY A 170 -12.31 -8.78 0.32
C GLY A 170 -11.59 -7.48 0.05
N ILE A 171 -10.85 -7.01 1.04
CA ILE A 171 -10.13 -5.73 0.99
C ILE A 171 -8.64 -5.94 1.25
N LEU A 172 -7.84 -4.93 0.96
CA LEU A 172 -6.42 -4.85 1.29
C LEU A 172 -6.13 -3.42 1.77
N PRO A 173 -6.01 -3.22 3.10
CA PRO A 173 -5.77 -1.89 3.64
C PRO A 173 -4.37 -1.36 3.26
N ASP A 174 -4.35 -0.12 2.79
CA ASP A 174 -3.15 0.71 2.69
C ASP A 174 -3.08 1.62 3.93
N MET A 175 -1.96 1.64 4.64
CA MET A 175 -1.83 2.37 5.90
C MET A 175 -1.87 3.88 5.74
N GLY A 176 -1.72 4.42 4.53
CA GLY A 176 -1.91 5.85 4.25
C GLY A 176 -3.30 6.39 4.62
N ILE A 177 -4.30 5.52 4.81
CA ILE A 177 -5.64 5.93 5.30
C ILE A 177 -5.66 6.30 6.80
N PHE A 178 -4.59 6.01 7.53
CA PHE A 178 -4.45 6.30 8.97
C PHE A 178 -3.44 7.43 9.23
N MET A 179 -3.38 8.41 8.33
CA MET A 179 -2.47 9.55 8.46
C MET A 179 -2.93 10.49 9.57
N LYS A 180 -2.35 10.30 10.77
CA LYS A 180 -2.67 11.04 11.99
C LYS A 180 -2.10 12.45 11.97
N HIS A 181 -0.86 12.56 11.49
CA HIS A 181 -0.15 13.83 11.37
C HIS A 181 0.24 14.08 9.90
N TYR A 182 0.35 15.34 9.53
CA TYR A 182 0.81 15.70 8.21
C TYR A 182 2.31 15.36 8.08
N PRO A 183 2.74 14.61 7.03
CA PRO A 183 4.13 14.16 6.95
C PRO A 183 5.13 15.31 6.88
N PRO A 184 6.16 15.35 7.76
CA PRO A 184 7.18 16.40 7.75
C PRO A 184 7.91 16.51 6.41
N ALA A 185 8.19 15.39 5.75
CA ALA A 185 8.83 15.38 4.43
C ALA A 185 7.99 16.10 3.35
N PHE A 186 6.65 16.01 3.41
CA PHE A 186 5.76 16.74 2.50
C PHE A 186 5.88 18.24 2.74
N ARG A 187 5.74 18.68 3.99
CA ARG A 187 5.89 20.08 4.38
C ARG A 187 7.22 20.65 3.90
N ALA A 188 8.32 19.98 4.23
CA ALA A 188 9.66 20.40 3.84
C ALA A 188 9.82 20.52 2.31
N ARG A 189 9.19 19.64 1.53
CA ARG A 189 9.18 19.74 0.06
C ARG A 189 8.51 21.00 -0.43
N PHE A 190 7.35 21.35 0.11
CA PHE A 190 6.60 22.54 -0.31
C PHE A 190 7.30 23.83 0.14
N GLU A 191 7.92 23.87 1.32
CA GLU A 191 8.76 25.00 1.75
C GLU A 191 9.93 25.23 0.79
N ARG A 192 10.61 24.17 0.33
CA ARG A 192 11.66 24.25 -0.70
C ARG A 192 11.12 24.75 -2.05
N GLN A 193 9.85 24.52 -2.34
CA GLN A 193 9.17 25.03 -3.53
C GLN A 193 8.66 26.47 -3.37
N GLY A 194 8.92 27.11 -2.23
CA GLY A 194 8.57 28.49 -1.94
C GLY A 194 7.23 28.70 -1.24
N ALA A 195 6.69 27.66 -0.60
CA ALA A 195 5.56 27.83 0.32
C ALA A 195 6.00 28.61 1.56
N ARG A 196 5.18 29.58 1.99
CA ARG A 196 5.44 30.38 3.19
C ARG A 196 5.23 29.54 4.44
N PRO A 197 6.15 29.58 5.44
CA PRO A 197 6.04 28.80 6.66
C PRO A 197 4.69 28.96 7.38
N GLU A 198 4.17 30.18 7.48
CA GLU A 198 2.89 30.46 8.13
C GLU A 198 1.68 29.84 7.42
N VAL A 199 1.75 29.67 6.09
CA VAL A 199 0.70 28.97 5.33
C VAL A 199 0.85 27.47 5.50
N CYS A 200 2.08 26.96 5.55
CA CYS A 200 2.34 25.56 5.86
C CYS A 200 1.82 25.21 7.27
N ASP A 201 2.11 26.05 8.27
CA ASP A 201 1.60 25.88 9.64
C ASP A 201 0.07 25.82 9.66
N PHE A 202 -0.60 26.73 8.96
CA PHE A 202 -2.05 26.72 8.83
C PHE A 202 -2.56 25.41 8.23
N ILE A 203 -1.98 24.92 7.13
CA ILE A 203 -2.41 23.67 6.47
C ILE A 203 -2.23 22.48 7.42
N VAL A 204 -1.10 22.39 8.11
CA VAL A 204 -0.83 21.32 9.09
C VAL A 204 -1.83 21.37 10.23
N GLU A 205 -2.12 22.55 10.79
CA GLU A 205 -3.11 22.72 11.84
C GLU A 205 -4.51 22.28 11.39
N GLN A 206 -4.94 22.64 10.16
CA GLN A 206 -6.23 22.21 9.61
C GLN A 206 -6.32 20.68 9.49
N HIS A 207 -5.21 20.03 9.07
CA HIS A 207 -5.15 18.57 9.03
C HIS A 207 -5.30 17.95 10.43
N GLU A 208 -4.56 18.45 11.41
CA GLU A 208 -4.61 17.96 12.80
C GLU A 208 -5.99 18.14 13.45
N GLN A 209 -6.67 19.23 13.11
CA GLN A 209 -8.05 19.50 13.53
C GLN A 209 -9.11 18.74 12.73
N LYS A 210 -8.69 17.94 11.70
CA LYS A 210 -9.59 17.19 10.82
C LYS A 210 -10.62 18.07 10.10
N VAL A 211 -10.20 19.27 9.75
CA VAL A 211 -11.02 20.18 8.95
C VAL A 211 -11.15 19.62 7.53
N MET A 212 -12.33 19.78 6.95
CA MET A 212 -12.60 19.33 5.59
C MET A 212 -11.62 19.95 4.59
N CYS A 213 -10.95 19.12 3.79
CA CYS A 213 -9.84 19.54 2.92
C CYS A 213 -10.26 20.61 1.91
N GLU A 214 -11.48 20.56 1.37
CA GLU A 214 -12.00 21.56 0.44
C GLU A 214 -12.08 22.96 1.06
N TYR A 215 -12.40 23.04 2.36
CA TYR A 215 -12.39 24.31 3.08
C TYR A 215 -10.96 24.86 3.19
N THR A 216 -10.01 24.03 3.60
CA THR A 216 -8.60 24.42 3.72
C THR A 216 -8.03 24.87 2.37
N ILE A 217 -8.31 24.12 1.28
CA ILE A 217 -7.90 24.49 -0.07
C ILE A 217 -8.48 25.85 -0.47
N PHE A 218 -9.76 26.10 -0.19
CA PHE A 218 -10.39 27.38 -0.47
C PHE A 218 -9.77 28.53 0.34
N GLU A 219 -9.54 28.35 1.63
CA GLU A 219 -8.91 29.35 2.50
C GLU A 219 -7.51 29.71 1.98
N VAL A 220 -6.69 28.71 1.66
CA VAL A 220 -5.33 28.93 1.13
C VAL A 220 -5.38 29.63 -0.23
N ALA A 221 -6.17 29.10 -1.18
CA ALA A 221 -6.16 29.60 -2.55
C ALA A 221 -6.77 31.01 -2.66
N VAL A 222 -7.85 31.29 -1.92
CA VAL A 222 -8.64 32.51 -2.11
C VAL A 222 -8.35 33.55 -1.04
N LYS A 223 -8.43 33.19 0.24
CA LYS A 223 -8.30 34.18 1.32
C LYS A 223 -6.87 34.49 1.68
N MET A 224 -5.99 33.50 1.70
CA MET A 224 -4.57 33.71 1.97
C MET A 224 -3.79 34.07 0.70
N GLN A 225 -4.45 34.08 -0.46
CA GLN A 225 -3.82 34.33 -1.77
C GLN A 225 -2.58 33.45 -1.96
N GLY A 226 -2.75 32.16 -1.69
CA GLY A 226 -1.68 31.18 -1.70
C GLY A 226 -0.98 31.07 -3.05
N ASN A 227 0.34 30.94 -3.01
CA ASN A 227 1.11 30.68 -4.21
C ASN A 227 0.90 29.21 -4.70
N LYS A 228 1.50 28.86 -5.83
CA LYS A 228 1.32 27.52 -6.44
C LYS A 228 1.73 26.38 -5.51
N ALA A 229 2.82 26.55 -4.74
CA ALA A 229 3.31 25.52 -3.81
C ALA A 229 2.34 25.34 -2.63
N GLU A 230 1.82 26.43 -2.08
CA GLU A 230 0.88 26.42 -0.96
C GLU A 230 -0.45 25.79 -1.34
N VAL A 231 -1.00 26.13 -2.51
CA VAL A 231 -2.22 25.49 -3.02
C VAL A 231 -1.99 24.01 -3.27
N ALA A 232 -0.86 23.62 -3.88
CA ALA A 232 -0.52 22.22 -4.10
C ALA A 232 -0.34 21.46 -2.77
N MET A 233 0.24 22.08 -1.73
CA MET A 233 0.31 21.51 -0.39
C MET A 233 -1.08 21.27 0.19
N ALA A 234 -1.98 22.26 0.13
CA ALA A 234 -3.35 22.10 0.62
C ALA A 234 -4.11 20.99 -0.14
N GLU A 235 -3.87 20.83 -1.44
CA GLU A 235 -4.48 19.76 -2.24
C GLU A 235 -4.04 18.34 -1.82
N THR A 236 -2.86 18.18 -1.21
CA THR A 236 -2.43 16.88 -0.69
C THR A 236 -3.32 16.36 0.44
N LEU A 237 -4.05 17.24 1.14
CA LEU A 237 -4.99 16.85 2.19
C LEU A 237 -6.10 15.91 1.70
N ARG A 238 -6.44 15.94 0.40
CA ARG A 238 -7.38 14.98 -0.19
C ARG A 238 -6.89 13.53 -0.11
N HIS A 239 -5.58 13.35 -0.01
CA HIS A 239 -4.91 12.05 0.07
C HIS A 239 -4.32 11.77 1.45
N ALA A 240 -4.72 12.53 2.46
CA ALA A 240 -4.26 12.42 3.84
C ALA A 240 -5.43 12.17 4.82
N PRO A 241 -6.29 11.16 4.60
CA PRO A 241 -7.39 10.89 5.50
C PRO A 241 -6.87 10.30 6.82
N TYR A 242 -7.59 10.58 7.91
CA TYR A 242 -7.39 9.90 9.18
C TYR A 242 -8.63 9.07 9.52
N ALA A 243 -8.65 7.84 9.05
CA ALA A 243 -9.62 6.86 9.50
C ALA A 243 -9.34 6.44 10.95
N ASN A 244 -10.37 6.01 11.70
CA ASN A 244 -10.17 5.53 13.07
C ASN A 244 -9.37 4.21 13.07
N PRO A 245 -8.11 4.19 13.57
CA PRO A 245 -7.25 3.00 13.51
C PRO A 245 -7.81 1.80 14.25
N LYS A 246 -8.59 2.03 15.31
CA LYS A 246 -9.20 0.97 16.13
C LYS A 246 -10.25 0.15 15.36
N ARG A 247 -10.80 0.73 14.28
CA ARG A 247 -11.80 0.05 13.44
C ARG A 247 -11.20 -1.00 12.51
N ILE A 248 -9.88 -1.01 12.29
CA ILE A 248 -9.25 -2.00 11.41
C ILE A 248 -9.51 -3.44 11.86
N GLY A 249 -9.59 -3.66 13.15
CA GLY A 249 -9.91 -4.98 13.73
C GLY A 249 -11.28 -5.52 13.33
N ASP A 250 -12.27 -4.64 13.11
CA ASP A 250 -13.63 -5.03 12.70
C ASP A 250 -13.64 -5.62 11.28
N TYR A 251 -12.67 -5.25 10.46
CA TYR A 251 -12.52 -5.68 9.07
C TYR A 251 -11.52 -6.83 8.90
N ALA A 252 -10.87 -7.29 9.98
CA ALA A 252 -9.86 -8.34 9.95
C ALA A 252 -10.27 -9.63 9.19
N PRO A 253 -11.54 -10.08 9.18
CA PRO A 253 -11.95 -11.25 8.40
C PRO A 253 -11.85 -11.07 6.88
N TYR A 254 -11.78 -9.85 6.37
CA TYR A 254 -11.84 -9.52 4.95
C TYR A 254 -10.49 -9.27 4.30
N PHE A 255 -9.38 -9.29 5.05
CA PHE A 255 -8.06 -9.08 4.48
C PHE A 255 -6.99 -9.98 5.08
N ARG A 256 -5.97 -10.29 4.28
CA ARG A 256 -4.85 -11.18 4.63
C ARG A 256 -3.49 -10.55 4.40
N HIS A 257 -3.48 -9.34 3.86
CA HIS A 257 -2.30 -8.58 3.51
C HIS A 257 -2.57 -7.10 3.73
N ILE A 258 -1.55 -6.35 4.12
CA ILE A 258 -1.59 -4.91 4.35
C ILE A 258 -0.41 -4.29 3.62
N GLN A 259 -0.68 -3.29 2.79
CA GLN A 259 0.34 -2.37 2.31
C GLN A 259 0.67 -1.39 3.43
N ALA A 260 1.80 -1.63 4.07
CA ALA A 260 2.26 -0.84 5.20
C ALA A 260 3.00 0.40 4.68
N LYS A 261 2.23 1.29 4.04
CA LYS A 261 2.70 2.56 3.47
C LYS A 261 3.31 3.45 4.53
N PHE A 262 4.39 4.15 4.15
CA PHE A 262 5.00 5.19 4.95
C PHE A 262 5.84 6.14 4.08
N TYR A 263 6.12 7.32 4.63
CA TYR A 263 6.83 8.38 3.90
C TYR A 263 8.20 8.71 4.50
N GLU A 264 8.36 8.52 5.79
CA GLU A 264 9.64 8.65 6.49
C GLU A 264 9.59 7.91 7.84
N MET A 265 10.75 7.48 8.29
CA MET A 265 10.94 6.92 9.61
C MET A 265 11.98 7.73 10.36
N ASN A 266 11.64 8.14 11.57
CA ASN A 266 12.57 8.80 12.49
C ASN A 266 13.76 7.90 12.84
N GLU A 267 14.84 8.50 13.36
CA GLU A 267 16.04 7.75 13.81
C GLU A 267 15.74 6.78 14.96
N ASP A 268 14.75 7.08 15.79
CA ASP A 268 14.25 6.20 16.86
C ASP A 268 13.32 5.09 16.37
N CYS A 269 13.17 4.93 15.07
CA CYS A 269 12.29 3.96 14.43
C CYS A 269 10.80 4.18 14.82
N THR A 270 10.33 5.41 14.75
CA THR A 270 8.91 5.78 14.82
C THR A 270 8.45 6.40 13.50
N ASP A 271 7.19 6.19 13.13
CA ASP A 271 6.56 6.88 12.00
C ASP A 271 5.99 8.21 12.48
N PRO A 272 6.40 9.36 11.92
CA PRO A 272 5.91 10.66 12.37
C PRO A 272 4.50 11.00 11.88
N ALA A 273 3.93 10.24 10.93
CA ALA A 273 2.68 10.59 10.27
C ALA A 273 1.56 9.55 10.47
N ILE A 274 1.85 8.27 10.31
CA ILE A 274 0.85 7.20 10.29
C ILE A 274 0.74 6.54 11.67
N ALA A 275 -0.49 6.30 12.10
CA ALA A 275 -0.81 5.81 13.46
C ALA A 275 -0.54 4.30 13.66
N TYR A 276 0.66 3.82 13.34
CA TYR A 276 1.05 2.42 13.54
C TYR A 276 0.96 1.95 14.99
N ASP A 277 1.20 2.84 15.94
CA ASP A 277 1.07 2.63 17.37
C ASP A 277 -0.37 2.34 17.85
N GLU A 278 -1.36 2.70 17.03
CA GLU A 278 -2.77 2.38 17.26
C GLU A 278 -3.26 1.21 16.40
N VAL A 279 -2.78 1.11 15.16
CA VAL A 279 -3.18 0.07 14.19
C VAL A 279 -2.68 -1.31 14.59
N ILE A 280 -1.38 -1.46 14.90
CA ILE A 280 -0.80 -2.77 15.20
C ILE A 280 -1.43 -3.40 16.46
N PRO A 281 -1.63 -2.68 17.58
CA PRO A 281 -2.36 -3.24 18.72
C PRO A 281 -3.79 -3.66 18.39
N ALA A 282 -4.50 -2.92 17.52
CA ALA A 282 -5.85 -3.28 17.10
C ALA A 282 -5.86 -4.59 16.29
N LEU A 283 -4.87 -4.80 15.41
CA LEU A 283 -4.70 -6.03 14.65
C LEU A 283 -4.37 -7.24 15.55
N VAL A 284 -3.44 -7.07 16.49
CA VAL A 284 -3.09 -8.12 17.47
C VAL A 284 -4.29 -8.50 18.31
N LYS A 285 -5.03 -7.51 18.83
CA LYS A 285 -6.25 -7.72 19.60
C LYS A 285 -7.33 -8.46 18.81
N ALA A 286 -7.46 -8.17 17.53
CA ALA A 286 -8.39 -8.85 16.62
C ALA A 286 -7.95 -10.27 16.26
N GLY A 287 -6.73 -10.69 16.65
CA GLY A 287 -6.16 -11.99 16.26
C GLY A 287 -5.88 -12.09 14.76
N TRP A 288 -5.61 -10.97 14.10
CA TRP A 288 -5.37 -10.96 12.66
C TRP A 288 -4.11 -11.75 12.29
N GLU A 289 -4.24 -12.55 11.23
CA GLU A 289 -3.17 -13.38 10.68
C GLU A 289 -2.92 -12.94 9.23
N GLY A 290 -1.78 -12.31 8.97
CA GLY A 290 -1.45 -11.84 7.63
C GLY A 290 -0.06 -11.22 7.55
N THR A 291 0.22 -10.53 6.47
CA THR A 291 1.52 -9.91 6.22
C THR A 291 1.41 -8.38 6.24
N LEU A 292 2.26 -7.73 7.05
CA LEU A 292 2.58 -6.31 6.93
C LEU A 292 3.72 -6.17 5.92
N SER A 293 3.45 -5.60 4.76
CA SER A 293 4.41 -5.41 3.67
C SER A 293 4.80 -3.93 3.58
N SER A 294 6.07 -3.62 3.85
CA SER A 294 6.57 -2.24 3.74
C SER A 294 6.35 -1.68 2.35
N GLU A 295 5.78 -0.49 2.27
CA GLU A 295 5.61 0.27 1.04
C GLU A 295 6.11 1.71 1.22
N TYR A 296 7.40 1.93 0.94
CA TYR A 296 8.03 3.23 1.08
C TYR A 296 7.69 4.15 -0.09
N GLU A 297 7.11 5.30 0.21
CA GLU A 297 6.77 6.34 -0.77
C GLU A 297 7.39 7.71 -0.46
N GLY A 298 8.39 7.75 0.40
CA GLY A 298 9.04 8.99 0.80
C GLY A 298 10.02 9.55 -0.22
N ASN A 299 10.53 8.72 -1.14
CA ASN A 299 11.55 9.09 -2.13
C ASN A 299 11.19 10.37 -2.90
N ARG A 300 9.98 10.47 -3.41
CA ARG A 300 9.51 11.61 -4.22
C ARG A 300 9.45 12.94 -3.45
N TRP A 301 9.52 12.90 -2.13
CA TRP A 301 9.45 14.08 -1.27
C TRP A 301 10.82 14.64 -0.88
N ILE A 302 11.88 13.84 -1.03
CA ILE A 302 13.24 14.20 -0.61
C ILE A 302 14.30 14.14 -1.72
N GLN A 303 14.01 13.45 -2.84
CA GLN A 303 14.98 13.19 -3.92
C GLN A 303 15.52 14.45 -4.62
N ASP A 304 14.91 15.62 -4.38
CA ASP A 304 15.39 16.91 -4.90
C ASP A 304 16.58 17.48 -4.12
N VAL A 305 16.82 17.02 -2.89
CA VAL A 305 17.86 17.54 -1.97
C VAL A 305 18.70 16.48 -1.31
N HIS A 306 18.20 15.25 -1.21
CA HIS A 306 18.88 14.14 -0.56
C HIS A 306 18.93 12.93 -1.46
N GLU A 307 20.01 12.16 -1.32
CA GLU A 307 20.03 10.82 -1.86
C GLU A 307 19.05 9.95 -1.06
N VAL A 308 18.20 9.22 -1.79
CA VAL A 308 17.21 8.35 -1.18
C VAL A 308 17.90 7.08 -0.67
N ASP A 309 17.62 6.71 0.57
CA ASP A 309 18.02 5.43 1.18
C ASP A 309 16.77 4.67 1.64
N SER A 310 16.08 4.06 0.68
CA SER A 310 14.87 3.26 0.95
C SER A 310 15.18 2.07 1.85
N ARG A 311 16.40 1.51 1.79
CA ARG A 311 16.81 0.37 2.62
C ARG A 311 16.79 0.73 4.10
N GLU A 312 17.39 1.85 4.46
CA GLU A 312 17.39 2.31 5.86
C GLU A 312 15.98 2.65 6.34
N GLN A 313 15.18 3.29 5.51
CA GLN A 313 13.79 3.60 5.82
C GLN A 313 12.96 2.33 6.08
N VAL A 314 13.03 1.35 5.19
CA VAL A 314 12.36 0.05 5.34
C VAL A 314 12.88 -0.70 6.58
N ARG A 315 14.21 -0.72 6.83
CA ARG A 315 14.78 -1.33 8.02
C ARG A 315 14.21 -0.73 9.31
N ARG A 316 14.14 0.61 9.40
CA ARG A 316 13.58 1.30 10.57
C ARG A 316 12.11 0.93 10.78
N GLN A 317 11.32 0.87 9.73
CA GLN A 317 9.92 0.46 9.82
C GLN A 317 9.78 -0.98 10.37
N HIS A 318 10.62 -1.91 9.92
CA HIS A 318 10.59 -3.28 10.44
C HIS A 318 11.00 -3.39 11.91
N VAL A 319 11.92 -2.54 12.39
CA VAL A 319 12.23 -2.42 13.83
C VAL A 319 11.01 -1.91 14.61
N MET A 320 10.28 -0.93 14.06
CA MET A 320 9.02 -0.47 14.64
C MET A 320 7.98 -1.59 14.72
N PHE A 321 7.79 -2.37 13.66
CA PHE A 321 6.84 -3.49 13.65
C PHE A 321 7.16 -4.52 14.73
N GLU A 322 8.41 -4.96 14.84
CA GLU A 322 8.82 -5.89 15.88
C GLU A 322 8.48 -5.38 17.28
N ARG A 323 8.84 -4.12 17.55
CA ARG A 323 8.58 -3.48 18.84
C ARG A 323 7.07 -3.40 19.14
N LEU A 324 6.25 -2.89 18.21
CA LEU A 324 4.82 -2.69 18.43
C LEU A 324 4.06 -4.01 18.55
N ILE A 325 4.42 -5.03 17.75
CA ILE A 325 3.85 -6.36 17.85
C ILE A 325 4.16 -6.96 19.24
N ALA A 326 5.43 -6.95 19.66
CA ALA A 326 5.83 -7.50 20.96
C ALA A 326 5.16 -6.78 22.13
N GLN A 327 5.03 -5.45 22.07
CA GLN A 327 4.30 -4.67 23.09
C GLN A 327 2.83 -5.03 23.14
N ALA A 328 2.18 -5.19 21.99
CA ALA A 328 0.76 -5.53 21.94
C ALA A 328 0.46 -6.98 22.38
N GLU A 329 1.42 -7.91 22.20
CA GLU A 329 1.32 -9.29 22.69
C GLU A 329 1.47 -9.41 24.22
N ALA A 330 2.22 -8.47 24.82
CA ALA A 330 2.49 -8.43 26.26
C ALA A 330 1.38 -7.72 27.05
N ALA A 331 0.51 -6.95 26.39
CA ALA A 331 -0.58 -6.18 27.02
C ALA A 331 -1.86 -7.02 27.17
#